data_225b3caf042fcbf8e90d4331293fa273
#
_entry.id   225b3caf042fcbf8e90d4331293fa273
#
_cell.length_a   1.000
_cell.length_b   1.000
_cell.length_c   1.000
_cell.angle_alpha   90.00
_cell.angle_beta   90.00
_cell.angle_gamma   90.00
#
_symmetry.space_group_name_H-M   'P 1'
#
loop_
_entity.id
_entity.type
_entity.pdbx_description
1 polymer ?
#
loop_
_entity_poly.entity_id
_entity_poly.type
_entity_poly.pdbx_seq_one_letter_code
_entity_poly.pdbx_strand_id
1 'polypeptide(L)' 'MKNNTKLTSVKLLKSLYENFKTKTVNTKMTLQKLTNRSVDLYLTDKTFQDKVDTYDELNVSGSNW' A
#
# COMPACT_ATOMS: atom_id res chain seq x y z
N MET A 1 -8.35 13.61 20.42
CA MET A 1 -7.32 12.63 20.18
C MET A 1 -6.16 13.22 19.44
N LYS A 2 -5.03 12.98 19.94
CA LYS A 2 -3.84 13.53 19.40
C LYS A 2 -3.35 12.71 18.21
N ASN A 3 -3.06 13.40 17.15
CA ASN A 3 -2.52 12.75 15.98
C ASN A 3 -1.01 12.80 15.99
N ASN A 4 -0.40 11.67 16.10
CA ASN A 4 1.04 11.56 16.00
C ASN A 4 1.38 11.00 14.65
N THR A 5 1.14 11.78 13.64
CA THR A 5 1.40 11.34 12.28
C THR A 5 2.73 11.90 11.81
N LYS A 6 3.30 11.22 10.85
CA LYS A 6 4.52 11.66 10.20
C LYS A 6 4.28 11.66 8.71
N LEU A 7 4.61 12.77 8.07
CA LEU A 7 4.51 12.85 6.62
C LEU A 7 5.73 12.17 6.03
N THR A 8 5.49 11.14 5.24
CA THR A 8 6.54 10.43 4.53
C THR A 8 6.23 10.47 3.06
N SER A 9 7.23 10.23 2.24
CA SER A 9 7.02 10.19 0.80
C SER A 9 7.41 8.82 0.27
N VAL A 10 6.60 8.31 -0.64
CA VAL A 10 6.79 7.02 -1.25
C VAL A 10 6.53 7.16 -2.73
N LYS A 11 7.37 6.54 -3.53
CA LYS A 11 7.13 6.49 -4.96
C LYS A 11 6.24 5.30 -5.26
N LEU A 12 5.14 5.56 -5.93
CA LEU A 12 4.20 4.52 -6.30
C LEU A 12 4.26 4.35 -7.79
N LEU A 13 4.25 3.11 -8.25
CA LEU A 13 4.23 2.86 -9.68
C LEU A 13 3.00 3.54 -10.27
N LYS A 14 3.21 4.24 -11.38
CA LYS A 14 2.15 5.05 -11.96
C LYS A 14 0.91 4.25 -12.31
N SER A 15 1.10 3.09 -12.92
CA SER A 15 -0.05 2.27 -13.30
C SER A 15 -0.81 1.76 -12.08
N LEU A 16 -0.11 1.42 -11.02
CA LEU A 16 -0.76 0.98 -9.79
C LEU A 16 -1.56 2.11 -9.17
N TYR A 17 -0.99 3.30 -9.16
CA TYR A 17 -1.68 4.44 -8.61
C TYR A 17 -2.95 4.74 -9.39
N GLU A 18 -2.85 4.74 -10.71
CA GLU A 18 -4.00 5.05 -11.54
C GLU A 18 -5.09 3.99 -11.40
N ASN A 19 -4.70 2.73 -11.35
CA ASN A 19 -5.66 1.65 -11.15
C ASN A 19 -6.31 1.75 -9.78
N PHE A 20 -5.55 2.11 -8.77
CA PHE A 20 -6.09 2.30 -7.44
C PHE A 20 -7.13 3.41 -7.43
N LYS A 21 -6.84 4.53 -8.06
CA LYS A 21 -7.77 5.65 -8.12
C LYS A 21 -9.06 5.24 -8.82
N THR A 22 -8.93 4.55 -9.93
CA THR A 22 -10.10 4.11 -10.68
C THR A 22 -10.94 3.15 -9.85
N LYS A 23 -10.29 2.22 -9.17
CA LYS A 23 -11.00 1.20 -8.40
C LYS A 23 -11.72 1.78 -7.21
N THR A 24 -11.20 2.85 -6.64
CA THR A 24 -11.73 3.38 -5.39
C THR A 24 -12.53 4.66 -5.55
N VAL A 25 -12.81 5.07 -6.78
CA VAL A 25 -13.44 6.37 -7.03
C VAL A 25 -14.81 6.49 -6.34
N ASN A 26 -15.54 5.40 -6.24
CA ASN A 26 -16.86 5.43 -5.61
C ASN A 26 -16.87 4.81 -4.21
N THR A 27 -15.71 4.75 -3.59
CA THR A 27 -15.60 4.17 -2.26
C THR A 27 -15.05 5.21 -1.30
N LYS A 28 -14.95 4.84 -0.04
CA LYS A 28 -14.33 5.71 0.96
C LYS A 28 -12.88 5.33 1.22
N MET A 29 -12.34 4.43 0.42
CA MET A 29 -10.95 4.05 0.58
C MET A 29 -10.05 5.15 0.04
N THR A 30 -8.99 5.44 0.76
CA THR A 30 -7.98 6.40 0.34
C THR A 30 -6.62 5.75 0.41
N LEU A 31 -5.66 6.35 -0.27
CA LEU A 31 -4.30 5.83 -0.22
C LEU A 31 -3.75 5.89 1.19
N GLN A 32 -4.08 6.93 1.92
CA GLN A 32 -3.64 7.04 3.30
C GLN A 32 -4.20 5.92 4.17
N LYS A 33 -5.49 5.62 4.01
CA LYS A 33 -6.09 4.51 4.76
C LYS A 33 -5.44 3.19 4.39
N LEU A 34 -5.27 2.97 3.10
CA LEU A 34 -4.65 1.72 2.65
C LEU A 34 -3.25 1.59 3.21
N THR A 35 -2.47 2.66 3.17
CA THR A 35 -1.10 2.62 3.66
C THR A 35 -1.05 2.32 5.14
N ASN A 36 -1.83 3.04 5.94
CA ASN A 36 -1.81 2.83 7.38
C ASN A 36 -2.27 1.43 7.75
N ARG A 37 -3.32 0.95 7.10
CA ARG A 37 -3.84 -0.38 7.40
C ARG A 37 -2.87 -1.46 6.95
N SER A 38 -2.22 -1.25 5.81
CA SER A 38 -1.24 -2.22 5.31
C SER A 38 -0.02 -2.29 6.22
N VAL A 39 0.45 -1.15 6.69
CA VAL A 39 1.59 -1.15 7.60
C VAL A 39 1.22 -1.86 8.90
N ASP A 40 0.04 -1.59 9.42
CA ASP A 40 -0.40 -2.24 10.65
C ASP A 40 -0.50 -3.74 10.46
N LEU A 41 -1.09 -4.17 9.34
CA LEU A 41 -1.18 -5.60 9.06
C LEU A 41 0.18 -6.24 8.92
N TYR A 42 1.11 -5.54 8.28
CA TYR A 42 2.46 -6.06 8.13
C TYR A 42 3.09 -6.34 9.49
N LEU A 43 2.82 -5.48 10.45
CA LEU A 43 3.41 -5.61 11.78
C LEU A 43 2.71 -6.62 12.67
N THR A 44 1.44 -6.91 12.43
CA THR A 44 0.64 -7.71 13.33
C THR A 44 0.14 -9.03 12.75
N ASP A 45 0.15 -9.17 11.43
CA ASP A 45 -0.40 -10.35 10.77
C ASP A 45 0.71 -11.04 10.01
N LYS A 46 1.16 -12.17 10.55
CA LYS A 46 2.28 -12.91 9.96
C LYS A 46 1.99 -13.38 8.54
N THR A 47 0.76 -13.77 8.29
CA THR A 47 0.37 -14.21 6.95
C THR A 47 0.49 -13.08 5.93
N PHE A 48 0.01 -11.91 6.31
CA PHE A 48 0.12 -10.75 5.44
C PHE A 48 1.58 -10.36 5.23
N GLN A 49 2.36 -10.38 6.31
CA GLN A 49 3.78 -10.05 6.22
C GLN A 49 4.49 -10.98 5.25
N ASP A 50 4.25 -12.29 5.38
CA ASP A 50 4.87 -13.26 4.50
C ASP A 50 4.46 -13.05 3.04
N LYS A 51 3.21 -12.73 2.81
CA LYS A 51 2.74 -12.47 1.45
C LYS A 51 3.45 -11.27 0.84
N VAL A 52 3.62 -10.21 1.61
CA VAL A 52 4.29 -9.02 1.10
C VAL A 52 5.77 -9.29 0.87
N ASP A 53 6.41 -9.95 1.84
CA ASP A 53 7.85 -10.21 1.76
C ASP A 53 8.21 -11.06 0.56
N THR A 54 7.34 -11.99 0.18
CA THR A 54 7.62 -12.92 -0.91
C THR A 54 6.87 -12.59 -2.19
N TYR A 55 6.22 -11.42 -2.22
CA TYR A 55 5.42 -11.06 -3.38
C TYR A 55 6.31 -10.81 -4.60
N ASP A 56 6.09 -11.54 -5.65
CA ASP A 56 6.90 -11.43 -6.86
C ASP A 56 6.05 -11.31 -8.11
N GLU A 57 4.78 -10.96 -7.95
CA GLU A 57 3.87 -10.87 -9.06
C GLU A 57 3.65 -9.44 -9.55
N LEU A 58 4.48 -8.51 -9.09
CA LEU A 58 4.42 -7.17 -9.63
C LEU A 58 4.80 -7.21 -11.10
N ASN A 59 3.91 -6.66 -11.91
CA ASN A 59 4.05 -6.70 -13.34
C ASN A 59 4.96 -5.59 -13.82
N VAL A 60 6.16 -5.54 -13.26
CA VAL A 60 7.12 -4.50 -13.59
C VAL A 60 8.48 -5.15 -13.72
N SER A 61 9.09 -4.94 -14.86
CA SER A 61 10.37 -5.54 -15.19
C SER A 61 11.47 -5.04 -14.26
N GLY A 62 12.29 -5.99 -13.77
CA GLY A 62 13.44 -5.68 -12.95
C GLY A 62 13.12 -4.91 -11.69
N SER A 63 12.01 -5.16 -11.12
CA SER A 63 11.49 -4.33 -10.07
C SER A 63 11.94 -4.77 -8.68
N ASN A 64 12.35 -3.82 -7.88
CA ASN A 64 12.49 -3.98 -6.44
C ASN A 64 11.35 -3.26 -5.72
N TRP A 65 10.31 -3.06 -6.43
CA TRP A 65 9.21 -2.24 -5.91
C TRP A 65 8.29 -2.95 -4.92
#